data_d36a5b9379cdfb2067e9d4e37af551f2
#
_entry.id   d36a5b9379cdfb2067e9d4e37af551f2
#
_cell.length_a   1.000
_cell.length_b   1.000
_cell.length_c   1.000
_cell.angle_alpha   90.00
_cell.angle_beta   90.00
_cell.angle_gamma   90.00
#
_symmetry.space_group_name_H-M   'P 1'
#
loop_
_entity.id
_entity.type
_entity.pdbx_description
1 polymer ?
#
loop_
_entity_poly.entity_id
_entity_poly.type
_entity_poly.pdbx_seq_one_letter_code
_entity_poly.pdbx_strand_id
1 'polypeptide(L)'
;GCHGKTTTTAMLAHVLNSIVGANYLIGDGTGYANKDNEYFILESCEYKRHFLEYHPYYSIITNIDLDHVDYYKDIDDVIDAYREFANNTENLVIACGDDQYTRFLDLTKPVFYYGITEDNDIIAKEIEYSENGIHFEVEAEGNYYGTYDLPFYGKHMLLDALACISICYYERM
;
A
#
# COMPACT_ATOMS: atom_id res chain seq x y z
N GLY A 1 0.80 4.16 5.83
CA GLY A 1 0.19 5.47 5.53
C GLY A 1 -0.74 5.95 6.62
N CYS A 2 -1.04 7.23 6.65
CA CYS A 2 -1.94 7.81 7.67
C CYS A 2 -3.39 7.33 7.50
N HIS A 3 -3.83 7.15 6.25
CA HIS A 3 -5.17 6.69 5.91
C HIS A 3 -5.11 5.45 5.00
N GLY A 4 -6.16 4.62 5.05
CA GLY A 4 -6.28 3.42 4.20
C GLY A 4 -5.49 2.21 4.68
N LYS A 5 -4.81 2.26 5.82
CA LYS A 5 -4.03 1.12 6.36
C LYS A 5 -4.88 -0.13 6.54
N THR A 6 -5.95 -0.02 7.28
CA THR A 6 -6.84 -1.14 7.59
C THR A 6 -7.47 -1.73 6.33
N THR A 7 -7.96 -0.87 5.43
CA THR A 7 -8.57 -1.29 4.16
C THR A 7 -7.55 -1.99 3.27
N THR A 8 -6.37 -1.42 3.08
CA THR A 8 -5.30 -2.01 2.26
C THR A 8 -4.83 -3.33 2.86
N THR A 9 -4.63 -3.40 4.17
CA THR A 9 -4.20 -4.62 4.87
C THR A 9 -5.24 -5.72 4.72
N ALA A 10 -6.53 -5.42 4.94
CA ALA A 10 -7.62 -6.38 4.80
C ALA A 10 -7.78 -6.86 3.35
N MET A 11 -7.69 -5.96 2.39
CA MET A 11 -7.78 -6.29 0.96
C MET A 11 -6.62 -7.18 0.52
N LEU A 12 -5.39 -6.85 0.89
CA LEU A 12 -4.21 -7.65 0.58
C LEU A 12 -4.27 -9.03 1.25
N ALA A 13 -4.70 -9.09 2.52
CA ALA A 13 -4.88 -10.34 3.24
C ALA A 13 -5.90 -11.25 2.54
N HIS A 14 -7.03 -10.69 2.10
CA HIS A 14 -8.05 -11.44 1.37
C HIS A 14 -7.50 -11.99 0.05
N VAL A 15 -6.84 -11.17 -0.74
CA VAL A 15 -6.27 -11.57 -2.05
C VAL A 15 -5.20 -12.65 -1.88
N LEU A 16 -4.19 -12.41 -1.06
CA LEU A 16 -3.10 -13.37 -0.88
C LEU A 16 -3.58 -14.67 -0.22
N ASN A 17 -4.51 -14.59 0.73
CA ASN A 17 -5.04 -15.80 1.36
C ASN A 17 -5.86 -16.66 0.38
N SER A 18 -6.51 -16.04 -0.62
CA SER A 18 -7.25 -16.78 -1.65
C SER A 18 -6.35 -17.42 -2.72
N ILE A 19 -5.13 -16.92 -2.91
CA ILE A 19 -4.21 -17.40 -3.96
C ILE A 19 -3.18 -18.39 -3.38
N VAL A 20 -2.46 -18.00 -2.33
CA VAL A 20 -1.30 -18.73 -1.80
C VAL A 20 -1.40 -19.05 -0.31
N GLY A 21 -2.34 -18.47 0.40
CA GLY A 21 -2.41 -18.47 1.85
C GLY A 21 -1.54 -17.36 2.46
N ALA A 22 -2.10 -16.64 3.43
CA ALA A 22 -1.38 -15.58 4.12
C ALA A 22 -1.79 -15.48 5.58
N ASN A 23 -0.83 -15.18 6.43
CA ASN A 23 -1.05 -14.75 7.80
C ASN A 23 -1.26 -13.25 7.83
N TYR A 24 -2.06 -12.75 8.75
CA TYR A 24 -2.29 -11.32 8.84
C TYR A 24 -2.67 -10.87 10.24
N LEU A 25 -2.37 -9.60 10.51
CA LEU A 25 -2.82 -8.88 11.69
C LEU A 25 -3.25 -7.47 11.27
N ILE A 26 -4.53 -7.20 11.40
CA ILE A 26 -5.16 -5.93 11.05
C ILE A 26 -5.33 -5.08 12.30
N GLY A 27 -5.32 -3.75 12.15
CA GLY A 27 -5.35 -2.82 13.27
C GLY A 27 -6.62 -2.85 14.13
N ASP A 28 -7.70 -3.46 13.64
CA ASP A 28 -8.93 -3.72 14.39
C ASP A 28 -8.84 -4.95 15.33
N GLY A 29 -7.68 -5.62 15.34
CA GLY A 29 -7.44 -6.84 16.11
C GLY A 29 -7.76 -8.13 15.37
N THR A 30 -8.30 -8.06 14.14
CA THR A 30 -8.53 -9.25 13.31
C THR A 30 -7.20 -9.86 12.90
N GLY A 31 -7.04 -11.15 13.12
CA GLY A 31 -5.81 -11.85 12.78
C GLY A 31 -6.05 -13.30 12.39
N TYR A 32 -5.10 -13.84 11.62
CA TYR A 32 -5.07 -15.24 11.23
C TYR A 32 -3.62 -15.71 11.10
N ALA A 33 -3.33 -16.90 11.57
CA ALA A 33 -2.01 -17.50 11.45
C ALA A 33 -2.09 -18.99 11.16
N ASN A 34 -1.32 -19.42 10.15
CA ASN A 34 -1.07 -20.81 9.83
C ASN A 34 0.44 -20.97 9.59
N LYS A 35 1.05 -21.94 10.22
CA LYS A 35 2.51 -22.18 10.17
C LYS A 35 3.05 -22.49 8.78
N ASP A 36 2.19 -22.92 7.86
CA ASP A 36 2.56 -23.29 6.49
C ASP A 36 2.50 -22.13 5.49
N ASN A 37 2.02 -20.95 5.93
CA ASN A 37 1.96 -19.75 5.10
C ASN A 37 3.30 -19.01 5.11
N GLU A 38 3.77 -18.62 3.92
CA GLU A 38 5.01 -17.85 3.75
C GLU A 38 4.81 -16.35 3.98
N TYR A 39 3.60 -15.83 3.72
CA TYR A 39 3.31 -14.40 3.81
C TYR A 39 2.72 -14.04 5.16
N PHE A 40 3.20 -12.92 5.71
CA PHE A 40 2.62 -12.28 6.87
C PHE A 40 2.36 -10.80 6.56
N ILE A 41 1.11 -10.40 6.64
CA ILE A 41 0.66 -9.04 6.35
C ILE A 41 0.34 -8.36 7.67
N LEU A 42 1.02 -7.25 7.93
CA LEU A 42 0.91 -6.49 9.17
C LEU A 42 0.52 -5.05 8.90
N GLU A 43 -0.56 -4.60 9.54
CA GLU A 43 -0.86 -3.18 9.61
C GLU A 43 0.10 -2.50 10.59
N SER A 44 0.88 -1.53 10.07
CA SER A 44 1.92 -0.84 10.84
C SER A 44 1.49 0.59 11.16
N CYS A 45 1.57 0.96 12.44
CA CYS A 45 1.14 2.26 12.93
C CYS A 45 2.32 3.24 13.03
N GLU A 46 2.15 4.44 12.47
CA GLU A 46 3.11 5.54 12.54
C GLU A 46 3.12 6.26 13.89
N TYR A 47 2.06 6.13 14.67
CA TYR A 47 1.95 6.82 15.96
C TYR A 47 3.10 6.45 16.90
N LYS A 48 3.75 7.46 17.48
CA LYS A 48 4.95 7.31 18.31
C LYS A 48 6.06 6.48 17.66
N ARG A 49 6.09 6.48 16.33
CA ARG A 49 7.09 5.76 15.53
C ARG A 49 7.13 4.24 15.78
N HIS A 50 6.00 3.63 16.23
CA HIS A 50 5.95 2.19 16.51
C HIS A 50 6.32 1.34 15.30
N PHE A 51 6.03 1.78 14.09
CA PHE A 51 6.35 1.05 12.86
C PHE A 51 7.86 0.90 12.60
N LEU A 52 8.73 1.66 13.28
CA LEU A 52 10.18 1.54 13.15
C LEU A 52 10.76 0.26 13.76
N GLU A 53 9.98 -0.44 14.57
CA GLU A 53 10.36 -1.76 15.11
C GLU A 53 10.34 -2.86 14.04
N TYR A 54 9.72 -2.61 12.90
CA TYR A 54 9.56 -3.60 11.84
C TYR A 54 10.59 -3.44 10.73
N HIS A 55 11.00 -4.58 10.16
CA HIS A 55 11.87 -4.68 8.99
C HIS A 55 11.18 -5.51 7.91
N PRO A 56 10.15 -4.97 7.23
CA PRO A 56 9.37 -5.73 6.28
C PRO A 56 10.15 -6.01 5.00
N TYR A 57 9.85 -7.14 4.36
CA TYR A 57 10.35 -7.44 3.02
C TYR A 57 9.79 -6.47 1.97
N TYR A 58 8.48 -6.23 2.02
CA TYR A 58 7.78 -5.16 1.32
C TYR A 58 7.18 -4.19 2.32
N SER A 59 7.21 -2.91 2.03
CA SER A 59 6.37 -1.93 2.72
C SER A 59 5.46 -1.21 1.74
N ILE A 60 4.23 -0.94 2.18
CA ILE A 60 3.24 -0.16 1.43
C ILE A 60 3.00 1.15 2.16
N ILE A 61 3.17 2.27 1.45
CA ILE A 61 2.90 3.61 1.95
C ILE A 61 1.76 4.20 1.11
N THR A 62 0.57 4.25 1.70
CA THR A 62 -0.65 4.70 1.00
C THR A 62 -0.71 6.21 0.85
N ASN A 63 -0.30 6.93 1.87
CA ASN A 63 -0.27 8.39 1.92
C ASN A 63 0.52 8.85 3.14
N ILE A 64 0.92 10.12 3.12
CA ILE A 64 1.57 10.79 4.25
C ILE A 64 0.78 12.07 4.53
N ASP A 65 0.37 12.27 5.78
CA ASP A 65 -0.36 13.43 6.21
C ASP A 65 0.04 13.80 7.64
N LEU A 66 -0.19 15.03 8.04
CA LEU A 66 0.02 15.46 9.41
C LEU A 66 -1.14 14.98 10.28
N ASP A 67 -0.97 13.80 10.81
CA ASP A 67 -1.84 13.20 11.81
C ASP A 67 -1.09 13.06 13.14
N HIS A 68 -1.79 12.73 14.23
CA HIS A 68 -1.18 12.59 15.55
C HIS A 68 -0.38 13.84 15.98
N VAL A 69 -1.00 15.01 15.88
CA VAL A 69 -0.39 16.33 16.21
C VAL A 69 0.00 16.46 17.68
N ASP A 70 -0.41 15.53 18.54
CA ASP A 70 0.05 15.37 19.91
C ASP A 70 1.48 14.81 20.00
N TYR A 71 1.97 14.20 18.92
CA TYR A 71 3.30 13.58 18.85
C TYR A 71 4.19 14.23 17.80
N TYR A 72 3.73 14.36 16.53
CA TYR A 72 4.51 14.97 15.45
C TYR A 72 4.39 16.49 15.47
N LYS A 73 5.51 17.18 15.33
CA LYS A 73 5.56 18.65 15.38
C LYS A 73 4.98 19.29 14.11
N ASP A 74 5.30 18.73 12.96
CA ASP A 74 4.97 19.23 11.64
C ASP A 74 5.03 18.09 10.61
N ILE A 75 4.73 18.41 9.35
CA ILE A 75 4.76 17.44 8.28
C ILE A 75 6.17 16.91 8.00
N ASP A 76 7.20 17.70 8.20
CA ASP A 76 8.58 17.28 7.98
C ASP A 76 8.99 16.19 8.98
N ASP A 77 8.55 16.31 10.23
CA ASP A 77 8.76 15.28 11.25
C ASP A 77 8.05 13.96 10.91
N VAL A 78 6.86 14.03 10.31
CA VAL A 78 6.15 12.87 9.79
C VAL A 78 6.91 12.25 8.61
N ILE A 79 7.34 13.05 7.65
CA ILE A 79 8.11 12.60 6.48
C ILE A 79 9.40 11.90 6.92
N ASP A 80 10.11 12.44 7.89
CA ASP A 80 11.32 11.83 8.44
C ASP A 80 11.04 10.45 9.06
N ALA A 81 9.94 10.29 9.79
CA ALA A 81 9.53 9.01 10.35
C ALA A 81 9.22 7.98 9.24
N TYR A 82 8.51 8.38 8.19
CA TYR A 82 8.23 7.50 7.05
C TYR A 82 9.48 7.16 6.24
N ARG A 83 10.41 8.10 6.11
CA ARG A 83 11.71 7.85 5.48
C ARG A 83 12.49 6.78 6.23
N GLU A 84 12.55 6.87 7.53
CA GLU A 84 13.22 5.88 8.38
C GLU A 84 12.54 4.51 8.27
N PHE A 85 11.21 4.46 8.36
CA PHE A 85 10.44 3.22 8.15
C PHE A 85 10.71 2.61 6.76
N ALA A 86 10.64 3.41 5.71
CA ALA A 86 10.89 2.92 4.36
C ALA A 86 12.32 2.38 4.18
N ASN A 87 13.31 3.03 4.80
CA ASN A 87 14.70 2.55 4.77
C ASN A 87 14.92 1.24 5.55
N ASN A 88 14.03 0.89 6.48
CA ASN A 88 14.03 -0.41 7.14
C ASN A 88 13.46 -1.54 6.27
N THR A 89 12.92 -1.24 5.10
CA THR A 89 12.40 -2.24 4.15
C THR A 89 13.55 -3.04 3.54
N GLU A 90 13.45 -4.36 3.52
CA GLU A 90 14.52 -5.21 3.01
C GLU A 90 14.60 -5.23 1.49
N ASN A 91 13.46 -5.32 0.79
CA ASN A 91 13.42 -5.51 -0.66
C ASN A 91 12.89 -4.28 -1.42
N LEU A 92 11.62 -3.93 -1.24
CA LEU A 92 10.95 -2.93 -2.07
C LEU A 92 9.93 -2.13 -1.30
N VAL A 93 9.95 -0.81 -1.49
CA VAL A 93 8.92 0.11 -1.03
C VAL A 93 7.90 0.29 -2.15
N ILE A 94 6.62 0.09 -1.85
CA ILE A 94 5.50 0.37 -2.73
C ILE A 94 4.78 1.60 -2.18
N ALA A 95 4.71 2.67 -2.95
CA ALA A 95 4.19 3.96 -2.48
C ALA A 95 3.19 4.56 -3.47
N CYS A 96 2.17 5.22 -2.95
CA CYS A 96 1.22 5.98 -3.76
C CYS A 96 1.91 7.21 -4.33
N GLY A 97 2.18 7.21 -5.64
CA GLY A 97 2.83 8.33 -6.30
C GLY A 97 1.92 9.54 -6.55
N ASP A 98 0.61 9.37 -6.37
CA ASP A 98 -0.37 10.46 -6.41
C ASP A 98 -0.45 11.23 -5.08
N ASP A 99 0.13 10.70 -4.02
CA ASP A 99 0.26 11.42 -2.75
C ASP A 99 1.34 12.49 -2.84
N GLN A 100 1.02 13.68 -2.31
CA GLN A 100 1.90 14.83 -2.45
C GLN A 100 3.24 14.72 -1.73
N TYR A 101 3.35 13.85 -0.73
CA TYR A 101 4.55 13.74 0.12
C TYR A 101 5.37 12.48 -0.11
N THR A 102 4.82 11.41 -0.68
CA THR A 102 5.55 10.14 -0.84
C THR A 102 6.80 10.28 -1.70
N ARG A 103 6.78 11.16 -2.70
CA ARG A 103 7.94 11.41 -3.57
C ARG A 103 9.05 12.24 -2.89
N PHE A 104 8.76 12.86 -1.74
CA PHE A 104 9.74 13.61 -0.94
C PHE A 104 10.50 12.72 0.07
N LEU A 105 10.23 11.43 0.11
CA LEU A 105 10.91 10.52 1.03
C LEU A 105 12.40 10.39 0.74
N ASP A 106 12.84 10.63 -0.50
CA ASP A 106 14.25 10.60 -0.91
C ASP A 106 14.96 9.32 -0.40
N LEU A 107 14.47 8.18 -0.87
CA LEU A 107 14.89 6.88 -0.37
C LEU A 107 16.12 6.36 -1.11
N THR A 108 16.98 5.65 -0.39
CA THR A 108 18.09 4.87 -0.96
C THR A 108 17.64 3.47 -1.42
N LYS A 109 16.44 3.07 -1.05
CA LYS A 109 15.83 1.79 -1.42
C LYS A 109 15.06 1.90 -2.75
N PRO A 110 14.89 0.81 -3.49
CA PRO A 110 14.00 0.78 -4.64
C PRO A 110 12.56 1.14 -4.24
N VAL A 111 11.93 2.00 -5.02
CA VAL A 111 10.54 2.41 -4.83
C VAL A 111 9.75 2.10 -6.09
N PHE A 112 8.59 1.51 -5.93
CA PHE A 112 7.61 1.27 -6.97
C PHE A 112 6.37 2.11 -6.70
N TYR A 113 6.10 3.07 -7.58
CA TYR A 113 4.99 3.99 -7.41
C TYR A 113 3.74 3.48 -8.11
N TYR A 114 2.61 3.59 -7.42
CA TYR A 114 1.30 3.29 -7.98
C TYR A 114 0.38 4.52 -7.91
N GLY A 115 -0.55 4.60 -8.84
CA GLY A 115 -1.53 5.67 -8.85
C GLY A 115 -2.30 5.77 -10.16
N ILE A 116 -2.94 6.93 -10.37
CA ILE A 116 -3.72 7.25 -11.55
C ILE A 116 -2.92 8.15 -12.51
N THR A 117 -2.01 8.96 -11.98
CA THR A 117 -1.15 9.84 -12.79
C THR A 117 -0.13 9.04 -13.58
N GLU A 118 0.25 9.55 -14.77
CA GLU A 118 1.07 8.81 -15.74
C GLU A 118 2.53 8.63 -15.35
N ASP A 119 3.01 9.33 -14.32
CA ASP A 119 4.37 9.24 -13.80
C ASP A 119 4.57 8.10 -12.77
N ASN A 120 3.58 7.24 -12.61
CA ASN A 120 3.65 6.05 -11.78
C ASN A 120 4.14 4.82 -12.56
N ASP A 121 4.68 3.85 -11.84
CA ASP A 121 5.15 2.57 -12.40
C ASP A 121 3.98 1.64 -12.72
N ILE A 122 2.94 1.65 -11.88
CA ILE A 122 1.67 0.96 -12.12
C ILE A 122 0.53 1.96 -12.07
N ILE A 123 -0.35 1.91 -13.08
CA ILE A 123 -1.34 2.95 -13.35
C ILE A 123 -2.69 2.31 -13.59
N ALA A 124 -3.74 2.86 -12.96
CA ALA A 124 -5.12 2.57 -13.35
C ALA A 124 -5.55 3.47 -14.50
N LYS A 125 -6.04 2.84 -15.56
CA LYS A 125 -6.53 3.50 -16.77
C LYS A 125 -7.95 3.06 -17.10
N GLU A 126 -8.61 3.79 -18.03
CA GLU A 126 -9.98 3.48 -18.47
C GLU A 126 -10.93 3.25 -17.28
N ILE A 127 -10.89 4.19 -16.33
CA ILE A 127 -11.62 4.08 -15.07
C ILE A 127 -13.09 4.46 -15.28
N GLU A 128 -13.99 3.53 -14.97
CA GLU A 128 -15.42 3.72 -15.03
C GLU A 128 -16.06 3.52 -13.66
N TYR A 129 -16.74 4.54 -13.16
CA TYR A 129 -17.51 4.49 -11.92
C TYR A 129 -18.97 4.21 -12.23
N SER A 130 -19.56 3.21 -11.60
CA SER A 130 -20.96 2.84 -11.77
C SER A 130 -21.62 2.49 -10.44
N GLU A 131 -22.89 2.20 -10.46
CA GLU A 131 -23.63 1.71 -9.28
C GLU A 131 -23.13 0.33 -8.78
N ASN A 132 -22.40 -0.39 -9.62
CA ASN A 132 -21.83 -1.71 -9.28
C ASN A 132 -20.40 -1.64 -8.75
N GLY A 133 -19.80 -0.45 -8.73
CA GLY A 133 -18.43 -0.23 -8.29
C GLY A 133 -17.54 0.44 -9.32
N ILE A 134 -16.28 0.02 -9.38
CA ILE A 134 -15.25 0.62 -10.24
C ILE A 134 -14.73 -0.44 -11.21
N HIS A 135 -14.79 -0.14 -12.51
CA HIS A 135 -14.17 -0.93 -13.57
C HIS A 135 -12.93 -0.19 -14.08
N PHE A 136 -11.81 -0.87 -14.23
CA PHE A 136 -10.56 -0.21 -14.69
C PHE A 136 -9.58 -1.21 -15.29
N GLU A 137 -8.69 -0.70 -16.11
CA GLU A 137 -7.53 -1.42 -16.62
C GLU A 137 -6.28 -1.03 -15.84
N VAL A 138 -5.31 -1.93 -15.78
CA VAL A 138 -4.02 -1.68 -15.14
C VAL A 138 -2.91 -1.82 -16.18
N GLU A 139 -2.02 -0.82 -16.19
CA GLU A 139 -0.76 -0.83 -16.91
C GLU A 139 0.39 -0.85 -15.89
N ALA A 140 1.29 -1.80 -16.03
CA ALA A 140 2.47 -1.94 -15.19
C ALA A 140 3.73 -1.83 -16.05
N GLU A 141 4.59 -0.86 -15.72
CA GLU A 141 5.83 -0.57 -16.43
C GLU A 141 5.64 -0.47 -17.96
N GLY A 142 4.56 0.19 -18.39
CA GLY A 142 4.22 0.42 -19.78
C GLY A 142 3.48 -0.74 -20.48
N ASN A 143 3.16 -1.82 -19.78
CA ASN A 143 2.49 -2.98 -20.36
C ASN A 143 1.13 -3.23 -19.69
N TYR A 144 0.15 -3.65 -20.51
CA TYR A 144 -1.15 -4.08 -19.99
C TYR A 144 -0.99 -5.24 -19.01
N TYR A 145 -1.59 -5.11 -17.83
CA TYR A 145 -1.48 -6.12 -16.77
C TYR A 145 -2.81 -6.75 -16.38
N GLY A 146 -3.92 -6.22 -16.83
CA GLY A 146 -5.24 -6.80 -16.59
C GLY A 146 -6.35 -5.76 -16.50
N THR A 147 -7.56 -6.29 -16.43
CA THR A 147 -8.80 -5.53 -16.23
C THR A 147 -9.46 -6.02 -14.96
N TYR A 148 -9.94 -5.10 -14.14
CA TYR A 148 -10.40 -5.38 -12.78
C TYR A 148 -11.76 -4.74 -12.53
N ASP A 149 -12.56 -5.44 -11.73
CA ASP A 149 -13.82 -4.95 -11.19
C ASP A 149 -13.73 -4.91 -9.66
N LEU A 150 -13.98 -3.75 -9.10
CA LEU A 150 -13.91 -3.51 -7.67
C LEU A 150 -15.30 -3.18 -7.13
N PRO A 151 -15.89 -4.01 -6.24
CA PRO A 151 -17.25 -3.78 -5.75
C PRO A 151 -17.27 -2.75 -4.62
N PHE A 152 -16.55 -1.65 -4.81
CA PHE A 152 -16.40 -0.55 -3.86
C PHE A 152 -16.46 0.78 -4.59
N TYR A 153 -16.61 1.86 -3.84
CA TYR A 153 -16.76 3.20 -4.37
C TYR A 153 -15.64 4.12 -3.88
N GLY A 154 -15.30 5.08 -4.72
CA GLY A 154 -14.36 6.13 -4.38
C GLY A 154 -12.92 5.87 -4.84
N LYS A 155 -12.23 6.97 -5.16
CA LYS A 155 -10.85 6.96 -5.64
C LYS A 155 -9.87 6.30 -4.67
N HIS A 156 -10.06 6.50 -3.36
CA HIS A 156 -9.17 5.91 -2.36
C HIS A 156 -9.25 4.37 -2.33
N MET A 157 -10.43 3.79 -2.59
CA MET A 157 -10.57 2.33 -2.72
C MET A 157 -9.82 1.79 -3.94
N LEU A 158 -9.85 2.54 -5.05
CA LEU A 158 -9.08 2.21 -6.24
C LEU A 158 -7.57 2.25 -5.96
N LEU A 159 -7.09 3.28 -5.27
CA LEU A 159 -5.68 3.39 -4.88
C LEU A 159 -5.25 2.25 -3.93
N ASP A 160 -6.07 1.89 -2.96
CA ASP A 160 -5.80 0.75 -2.07
C ASP A 160 -5.72 -0.57 -2.85
N ALA A 161 -6.59 -0.76 -3.84
CA ALA A 161 -6.54 -1.91 -4.73
C ALA A 161 -5.25 -1.94 -5.59
N LEU A 162 -4.81 -0.79 -6.10
CA LEU A 162 -3.55 -0.71 -6.85
C LEU A 162 -2.33 -1.07 -5.99
N ALA A 163 -2.32 -0.72 -4.71
CA ALA A 163 -1.28 -1.16 -3.79
C ALA A 163 -1.22 -2.69 -3.70
N CYS A 164 -2.38 -3.35 -3.59
CA CYS A 164 -2.47 -4.81 -3.57
C CYS A 164 -2.04 -5.43 -4.90
N ILE A 165 -2.49 -4.88 -6.01
CA ILE A 165 -2.11 -5.33 -7.36
C ILE A 165 -0.60 -5.21 -7.58
N SER A 166 0.04 -4.17 -7.01
CA SER A 166 1.50 -3.99 -7.09
C SER A 166 2.26 -5.13 -6.40
N ILE A 167 1.79 -5.62 -5.26
CA ILE A 167 2.36 -6.82 -4.62
C ILE A 167 2.20 -8.03 -5.53
N CYS A 168 1.01 -8.27 -6.06
CA CYS A 168 0.74 -9.40 -6.96
C CYS A 168 1.63 -9.35 -8.20
N TYR A 169 1.84 -8.16 -8.77
CA TYR A 169 2.72 -7.94 -9.90
C TYR A 169 4.16 -8.36 -9.61
N TYR A 170 4.73 -7.93 -8.49
CA TYR A 170 6.08 -8.29 -8.09
C TYR A 170 6.25 -9.77 -7.72
N GLU A 171 5.23 -10.36 -7.12
CA GLU A 171 5.20 -11.78 -6.75
C GLU A 171 4.78 -12.70 -7.91
N ARG A 172 4.48 -12.13 -9.09
CA ARG A 172 4.08 -12.87 -10.30
C ARG A 172 2.85 -13.76 -10.11
N MET A 173 1.86 -13.23 -9.41
CA MET A 173 0.56 -13.86 -9.13
C MET A 173 -0.50 -13.49 -10.16
#